data_5176e454e8f1e8f557519f1b135dab48
#
_entry.id   5176e454e8f1e8f557519f1b135dab48
#
_cell.length_a   1.000
_cell.length_b   1.000
_cell.length_c   1.000
_cell.angle_alpha   90.00
_cell.angle_beta   90.00
_cell.angle_gamma   90.00
#
_symmetry.space_group_name_H-M   'P 1'
#
loop_
_entity.id
_entity.type
_entity.pdbx_description
1 polymer ?
#
loop_
_entity_poly.entity_id
_entity_poly.type
_entity_poly.pdbx_seq_one_letter_code
_entity_poly.pdbx_strand_id
1 'polypeptide(L)'
;MNAAVEDFLQHIRHEKGQAEQTQKTYAALLNRFIDWAEGQGVDDWEAVTRKHLTQFLQHERRRKPEGQSKTQGEQLSPDSIYLQIAALRAFYKFAAEEQIVLLNIAENLSLPRRWKRLPKALSDLDIEKLLAPPTETTPTDLCTTAILELAYASGLRLAELRGLRLEQLHLKEGFVTVIG
;
A
#
# COMPACT_ATOMS: atom_id res chain seq x y z
N MET A 1 -6.46 22.66 0.03
CA MET A 1 -6.07 21.41 -0.66
C MET A 1 -6.75 20.16 -0.06
N ASN A 2 -6.90 20.03 1.25
CA ASN A 2 -7.41 18.83 1.93
C ASN A 2 -8.82 18.41 1.49
N ALA A 3 -9.77 19.35 1.35
CA ALA A 3 -11.16 19.05 0.94
C ALA A 3 -11.21 18.29 -0.40
N ALA A 4 -10.44 18.72 -1.41
CA ALA A 4 -10.39 18.04 -2.70
C ALA A 4 -9.82 16.61 -2.61
N VAL A 5 -8.93 16.34 -1.64
CA VAL A 5 -8.44 14.98 -1.38
C VAL A 5 -9.53 14.12 -0.75
N GLU A 6 -10.32 14.66 0.17
CA GLU A 6 -11.46 13.95 0.76
C GLU A 6 -12.50 13.57 -0.30
N ASP A 7 -12.85 14.52 -1.18
CA ASP A 7 -13.77 14.27 -2.31
C ASP A 7 -13.22 13.16 -3.24
N PHE A 8 -11.93 13.22 -3.56
CA PHE A 8 -11.26 12.16 -4.33
C PHE A 8 -11.33 10.80 -3.63
N LEU A 9 -11.08 10.74 -2.33
CA LEU A 9 -11.13 9.48 -1.58
C LEU A 9 -12.55 8.90 -1.54
N GLN A 10 -13.57 9.74 -1.45
CA GLN A 10 -14.96 9.32 -1.56
C GLN A 10 -15.28 8.81 -2.96
N HIS A 11 -14.85 9.49 -4.01
CA HIS A 11 -15.01 9.06 -5.39
C HIS A 11 -14.41 7.66 -5.65
N ILE A 12 -13.16 7.41 -5.24
CA ILE A 12 -12.54 6.10 -5.44
C ILE A 12 -13.17 4.99 -4.60
N ARG A 13 -13.78 5.35 -3.47
CA ARG A 13 -14.54 4.42 -2.63
C ARG A 13 -15.86 4.01 -3.27
N HIS A 14 -16.66 4.98 -3.68
CA HIS A 14 -18.06 4.75 -4.10
C HIS A 14 -18.18 4.36 -5.57
N GLU A 15 -17.40 4.99 -6.44
CA GLU A 15 -17.52 4.76 -7.88
C GLU A 15 -16.58 3.68 -8.40
N LYS A 16 -15.42 3.50 -7.78
CA LYS A 16 -14.42 2.52 -8.23
C LYS A 16 -14.31 1.29 -7.34
N GLY A 17 -15.05 1.24 -6.23
CA GLY A 17 -15.04 0.09 -5.33
C GLY A 17 -13.65 -0.29 -4.80
N GLN A 18 -12.73 0.69 -4.70
CA GLN A 18 -11.36 0.38 -4.30
C GLN A 18 -11.27 0.01 -2.83
N ALA A 19 -10.42 -0.99 -2.54
CA ALA A 19 -10.19 -1.49 -1.19
C ALA A 19 -9.77 -0.35 -0.23
N GLU A 20 -10.24 -0.41 1.02
CA GLU A 20 -9.94 0.57 2.07
C GLU A 20 -8.43 0.83 2.23
N GLN A 21 -7.60 -0.20 2.06
CA GLN A 21 -6.15 -0.06 2.13
C GLN A 21 -5.59 0.82 1.02
N THR A 22 -6.15 0.79 -0.18
CA THR A 22 -5.77 1.68 -1.29
C THR A 22 -6.11 3.13 -0.97
N GLN A 23 -7.30 3.36 -0.40
CA GLN A 23 -7.74 4.70 0.03
C GLN A 23 -6.78 5.26 1.09
N LYS A 24 -6.46 4.48 2.14
CA LYS A 24 -5.49 4.87 3.18
C LYS A 24 -4.12 5.20 2.59
N THR A 25 -3.67 4.39 1.64
CA THR A 25 -2.38 4.62 0.96
C THR A 25 -2.40 5.92 0.16
N TYR A 26 -3.44 6.15 -0.64
CA TYR A 26 -3.55 7.37 -1.44
C TYR A 26 -3.70 8.62 -0.56
N ALA A 27 -4.49 8.55 0.51
CA ALA A 27 -4.61 9.63 1.49
C ALA A 27 -3.23 10.01 2.06
N ALA A 28 -2.47 9.03 2.54
CA ALA A 28 -1.15 9.28 3.11
C ALA A 28 -0.16 9.89 2.08
N LEU A 29 -0.23 9.44 0.82
CA LEU A 29 0.65 9.93 -0.24
C LEU A 29 0.29 11.36 -0.68
N LEU A 30 -1.01 11.67 -0.78
CA LEU A 30 -1.48 13.01 -1.16
C LEU A 30 -1.27 14.02 -0.03
N ASN A 31 -1.54 13.66 1.23
CA ASN A 31 -1.26 14.53 2.36
C ASN A 31 0.22 14.90 2.45
N ARG A 32 1.11 13.95 2.18
CA ARG A 32 2.55 14.25 2.12
C ARG A 32 2.90 15.24 1.00
N PHE A 33 2.22 15.16 -0.13
CA PHE A 33 2.39 16.16 -1.18
C PHE A 33 1.90 17.54 -0.72
N ILE A 34 0.76 17.59 -0.03
CA ILE A 34 0.19 18.85 0.51
C ILE A 34 1.17 19.48 1.50
N ASP A 35 1.66 18.72 2.49
CA ASP A 35 2.63 19.21 3.48
C ASP A 35 3.88 19.81 2.82
N TRP A 36 4.38 19.14 1.78
CA TRP A 36 5.53 19.64 1.03
C TRP A 36 5.17 20.90 0.22
N ALA A 37 4.02 20.95 -0.44
CA ALA A 37 3.58 22.08 -1.27
C ALA A 37 3.35 23.33 -0.41
N GLU A 38 2.69 23.18 0.74
CA GLU A 38 2.50 24.26 1.72
C GLU A 38 3.85 24.82 2.20
N GLY A 39 4.84 23.94 2.43
CA GLY A 39 6.22 24.35 2.73
C GLY A 39 6.92 25.10 1.62
N GLN A 40 6.41 25.04 0.36
CA GLN A 40 6.86 25.84 -0.78
C GLN A 40 5.99 27.10 -1.02
N GLY A 41 5.01 27.36 -0.16
CA GLY A 41 4.07 28.49 -0.30
C GLY A 41 2.97 28.24 -1.32
N VAL A 42 2.66 26.97 -1.62
CA VAL A 42 1.59 26.58 -2.56
C VAL A 42 0.47 25.90 -1.74
N ASP A 43 -0.65 26.58 -1.59
CA ASP A 43 -1.80 26.19 -0.77
C ASP A 43 -3.06 25.83 -1.59
N ASP A 44 -2.98 25.91 -2.93
CA ASP A 44 -4.06 25.56 -3.84
C ASP A 44 -3.58 24.59 -4.93
N TRP A 45 -4.45 23.64 -5.30
CA TRP A 45 -4.18 22.67 -6.37
C TRP A 45 -4.01 23.29 -7.73
N GLU A 46 -4.70 24.39 -8.01
CA GLU A 46 -4.60 25.11 -9.28
C GLU A 46 -3.26 25.87 -9.42
N ALA A 47 -2.68 26.31 -8.28
CA ALA A 47 -1.37 26.96 -8.25
C ALA A 47 -0.20 25.97 -8.41
N VAL A 48 -0.45 24.65 -8.27
CA VAL A 48 0.57 23.63 -8.48
C VAL A 48 0.96 23.58 -9.95
N THR A 49 2.26 23.56 -10.20
CA THR A 49 2.83 23.43 -11.55
C THR A 49 3.48 22.05 -11.73
N ARG A 50 3.70 21.64 -12.98
CA ARG A 50 4.49 20.43 -13.30
C ARG A 50 5.89 20.47 -12.68
N LYS A 51 6.48 21.66 -12.52
CA LYS A 51 7.76 21.85 -11.85
C LYS A 51 7.67 21.45 -10.37
N HIS A 52 6.60 21.84 -9.69
CA HIS A 52 6.35 21.46 -8.29
C HIS A 52 6.24 19.94 -8.14
N LEU A 53 5.49 19.25 -9.02
CA LEU A 53 5.40 17.78 -9.00
C LEU A 53 6.78 17.13 -9.18
N THR A 54 7.59 17.64 -10.10
CA THR A 54 8.95 17.11 -10.34
C THR A 54 9.87 17.33 -9.13
N GLN A 55 9.83 18.50 -8.53
CA GLN A 55 10.63 18.84 -7.34
C GLN A 55 10.21 17.98 -6.14
N PHE A 56 8.91 17.81 -5.93
CA PHE A 56 8.41 16.93 -4.90
C PHE A 56 8.91 15.48 -5.07
N LEU A 57 8.83 14.93 -6.29
CA LEU A 57 9.31 13.59 -6.56
C LEU A 57 10.83 13.45 -6.36
N GLN A 58 11.60 14.51 -6.64
CA GLN A 58 13.03 14.53 -6.32
C GLN A 58 13.28 14.60 -4.82
N HIS A 59 12.47 15.37 -4.08
CA HIS A 59 12.50 15.41 -2.62
C HIS A 59 12.22 14.04 -2.02
N GLU A 60 11.13 13.39 -2.47
CA GLU A 60 10.74 12.05 -1.99
C GLU A 60 11.83 10.99 -2.29
N ARG A 61 12.49 11.05 -3.44
CA ARG A 61 13.61 10.14 -3.75
C ARG A 61 14.77 10.23 -2.77
N ARG A 62 14.98 11.37 -2.16
CA ARG A 62 16.05 11.62 -1.18
C ARG A 62 15.62 11.36 0.26
N ARG A 63 14.32 11.21 0.50
CA ARG A 63 13.75 10.97 1.82
C ARG A 63 14.10 9.58 2.32
N LYS A 64 14.46 9.49 3.59
CA LYS A 64 14.67 8.21 4.27
C LYS A 64 13.32 7.60 4.68
N PRO A 65 13.13 6.28 4.60
CA PRO A 65 11.94 5.62 5.11
C PRO A 65 11.78 5.88 6.61
N GLU A 66 10.57 6.18 7.05
CA GLU A 66 10.25 6.29 8.47
C GLU A 66 10.14 4.90 9.09
N GLY A 67 10.70 4.71 10.29
CA GLY A 67 10.52 3.49 11.08
C GLY A 67 11.47 2.33 10.79
N GLN A 68 12.42 2.46 9.86
CA GLN A 68 13.48 1.47 9.69
C GLN A 68 14.72 1.82 10.52
N SER A 69 15.21 0.81 11.26
CA SER A 69 16.48 0.85 12.00
C SER A 69 17.61 1.36 11.09
N LYS A 70 18.52 2.13 11.69
CA LYS A 70 19.65 2.87 11.09
C LYS A 70 20.59 2.07 10.19
N THR A 71 20.08 1.44 9.14
CA THR A 71 20.92 0.99 8.04
C THR A 71 21.20 2.18 7.15
N GLN A 72 22.45 2.62 7.14
CA GLN A 72 22.91 3.80 6.41
C GLN A 72 22.57 3.69 4.93
N GLY A 73 21.89 4.71 4.39
CA GLY A 73 21.87 5.01 2.96
C GLY A 73 20.65 4.58 2.15
N GLU A 74 19.61 3.97 2.74
CA GLU A 74 18.45 3.56 1.96
C GLU A 74 17.52 4.75 1.64
N GLN A 75 17.51 5.10 0.38
CA GLN A 75 16.52 5.99 -0.23
C GLN A 75 15.21 5.23 -0.42
N LEU A 76 14.10 5.96 -0.63
CA LEU A 76 12.83 5.32 -0.97
C LEU A 76 12.97 4.38 -2.18
N SER A 77 12.34 3.22 -2.08
CA SER A 77 12.36 2.24 -3.17
C SER A 77 11.70 2.79 -4.44
N PRO A 78 12.09 2.32 -5.64
CA PRO A 78 11.41 2.66 -6.87
C PRO A 78 9.90 2.37 -6.83
N ASP A 79 9.48 1.35 -6.10
CA ASP A 79 8.06 1.01 -5.92
C ASP A 79 7.32 2.07 -5.08
N SER A 80 7.96 2.66 -4.06
CA SER A 80 7.39 3.76 -3.29
C SER A 80 7.19 5.02 -4.16
N ILE A 81 8.17 5.35 -4.99
CA ILE A 81 8.06 6.47 -5.95
C ILE A 81 6.99 6.18 -7.01
N TYR A 82 6.88 4.93 -7.46
CA TYR A 82 5.81 4.53 -8.38
C TYR A 82 4.44 4.80 -7.78
N LEU A 83 4.21 4.39 -6.52
CA LEU A 83 2.94 4.62 -5.81
C LEU A 83 2.65 6.11 -5.64
N GLN A 84 3.67 6.94 -5.34
CA GLN A 84 3.52 8.38 -5.22
C GLN A 84 3.05 9.01 -6.55
N ILE A 85 3.67 8.61 -7.67
CA ILE A 85 3.26 9.07 -9.00
C ILE A 85 1.85 8.57 -9.35
N ALA A 86 1.52 7.33 -9.02
CA ALA A 86 0.21 6.76 -9.27
C ALA A 86 -0.90 7.51 -8.53
N ALA A 87 -0.66 7.87 -7.25
CA ALA A 87 -1.60 8.66 -6.45
C ALA A 87 -1.81 10.06 -7.05
N LEU A 88 -0.72 10.77 -7.40
CA LEU A 88 -0.80 12.09 -8.03
C LEU A 88 -1.54 12.05 -9.38
N ARG A 89 -1.25 11.05 -10.22
CA ARG A 89 -1.94 10.90 -11.51
C ARG A 89 -3.43 10.61 -11.34
N ALA A 90 -3.79 9.73 -10.39
CA ALA A 90 -5.18 9.41 -10.11
C ALA A 90 -5.94 10.63 -9.58
N PHE A 91 -5.32 11.37 -8.66
CA PHE A 91 -5.90 12.59 -8.12
C PHE A 91 -6.08 13.69 -9.19
N TYR A 92 -5.04 14.01 -9.97
CA TYR A 92 -5.14 15.05 -11.00
C TYR A 92 -6.09 14.69 -12.14
N LYS A 93 -6.26 13.39 -12.42
CA LYS A 93 -7.29 12.94 -13.35
C LYS A 93 -8.67 13.29 -12.81
N PHE A 94 -8.97 12.90 -11.57
CA PHE A 94 -10.21 13.21 -10.88
C PHE A 94 -10.42 14.73 -10.79
N ALA A 95 -9.42 15.48 -10.32
CA ALA A 95 -9.51 16.92 -10.14
C ALA A 95 -9.80 17.67 -11.45
N ALA A 96 -9.31 17.18 -12.59
CA ALA A 96 -9.62 17.75 -13.91
C ALA A 96 -11.04 17.36 -14.37
N GLU A 97 -11.49 16.13 -14.10
CA GLU A 97 -12.85 15.65 -14.39
C GLU A 97 -13.90 16.45 -13.60
N GLU A 98 -13.62 16.76 -12.32
CA GLU A 98 -14.47 17.54 -11.43
C GLU A 98 -14.25 19.07 -11.53
N GLN A 99 -13.43 19.52 -12.48
CA GLN A 99 -13.14 20.94 -12.69
C GLN A 99 -12.51 21.67 -11.48
N ILE A 100 -11.88 20.93 -10.58
CA ILE A 100 -11.10 21.48 -9.46
C ILE A 100 -9.81 22.14 -9.98
N VAL A 101 -9.26 21.60 -11.08
CA VAL A 101 -8.13 22.14 -11.80
C VAL A 101 -8.44 22.21 -13.29
N LEU A 102 -7.88 23.21 -13.97
CA LEU A 102 -8.11 23.41 -15.42
C LEU A 102 -7.44 22.34 -16.27
N LEU A 103 -6.31 21.80 -15.83
CA LEU A 103 -5.50 20.84 -16.61
C LEU A 103 -4.94 19.72 -15.73
N ASN A 104 -4.91 18.51 -16.29
CA ASN A 104 -4.23 17.38 -15.67
C ASN A 104 -2.71 17.47 -15.91
N ILE A 105 -2.00 18.20 -15.05
CA ILE A 105 -0.54 18.39 -15.14
C ILE A 105 0.26 17.12 -14.80
N ALA A 106 -0.37 16.12 -14.18
CA ALA A 106 0.26 14.86 -13.78
C ALA A 106 0.19 13.77 -14.87
N GLU A 107 -0.56 13.98 -15.96
CA GLU A 107 -0.80 12.97 -17.00
C GLU A 107 0.50 12.37 -17.56
N ASN A 108 1.47 13.23 -17.84
CA ASN A 108 2.75 12.86 -18.46
C ASN A 108 3.87 12.60 -17.44
N LEU A 109 3.57 12.38 -16.15
CA LEU A 109 4.58 11.95 -15.19
C LEU A 109 5.05 10.53 -15.54
N SER A 110 6.35 10.38 -15.79
CA SER A 110 6.94 9.08 -16.13
C SER A 110 6.97 8.17 -14.91
N LEU A 111 6.32 7.02 -15.01
CA LEU A 111 6.42 5.97 -13.99
C LEU A 111 7.78 5.28 -14.06
N PRO A 112 8.47 5.06 -12.92
CA PRO A 112 9.69 4.27 -12.90
C PRO A 112 9.41 2.85 -13.43
N ARG A 113 10.36 2.28 -14.16
CA ARG A 113 10.27 0.86 -14.54
C ARG A 113 10.29 0.00 -13.28
N ARG A 114 9.23 -0.77 -13.07
CA ARG A 114 9.20 -1.80 -12.02
C ARG A 114 9.90 -3.05 -12.55
N TRP A 115 11.00 -3.42 -11.92
CA TRP A 115 11.61 -4.71 -12.17
C TRP A 115 10.67 -5.80 -11.62
N LYS A 116 10.25 -6.72 -12.49
CA LYS A 116 9.55 -7.94 -12.03
C LYS A 116 10.56 -8.75 -11.22
N ARG A 117 10.55 -8.59 -9.89
CA ARG A 117 11.29 -9.49 -9.02
C ARG A 117 10.56 -10.83 -9.03
N LEU A 118 11.29 -11.91 -9.31
CA LEU A 118 10.77 -13.26 -9.08
C LEU A 118 10.43 -13.38 -7.59
N PRO A 119 9.25 -13.91 -7.25
CA PRO A 119 8.93 -14.21 -5.86
C PRO A 119 10.02 -15.06 -5.24
N LYS A 120 10.47 -14.71 -4.04
CA LYS A 120 11.34 -15.60 -3.26
C LYS A 120 10.45 -16.66 -2.65
N ALA A 121 10.27 -17.78 -3.36
CA ALA A 121 9.61 -18.94 -2.80
C ALA A 121 10.52 -19.59 -1.76
N LEU A 122 9.94 -20.13 -0.69
CA LEU A 122 10.63 -20.99 0.25
C LEU A 122 10.92 -22.33 -0.43
N SER A 123 12.04 -22.94 -0.10
CA SER A 123 12.31 -24.33 -0.50
C SER A 123 11.47 -25.32 0.33
N ASP A 124 11.31 -26.54 -0.15
CA ASP A 124 10.59 -27.58 0.58
C ASP A 124 11.21 -27.81 1.97
N LEU A 125 12.54 -27.77 2.06
CA LEU A 125 13.26 -27.88 3.33
C LEU A 125 12.99 -26.70 4.29
N ASP A 126 12.78 -25.49 3.75
CA ASP A 126 12.43 -24.32 4.57
C ASP A 126 10.99 -24.44 5.07
N ILE A 127 10.09 -24.98 4.25
CA ILE A 127 8.70 -25.23 4.61
C ILE A 127 8.64 -26.31 5.71
N GLU A 128 9.35 -27.42 5.55
CA GLU A 128 9.42 -28.49 6.58
C GLU A 128 9.92 -27.94 7.92
N LYS A 129 10.95 -27.10 7.91
CA LYS A 129 11.46 -26.45 9.13
C LYS A 129 10.46 -25.48 9.75
N LEU A 130 9.73 -24.73 8.91
CA LEU A 130 8.75 -23.74 9.36
C LEU A 130 7.54 -24.39 10.01
N LEU A 131 7.11 -25.57 9.51
CA LEU A 131 5.98 -26.35 9.99
C LEU A 131 6.39 -27.40 11.04
N ALA A 132 7.69 -27.52 11.37
CA ALA A 132 8.14 -28.45 12.39
C ALA A 132 7.45 -28.16 13.74
N PRO A 133 7.03 -29.20 14.47
CA PRO A 133 6.42 -29.02 15.79
C PRO A 133 7.34 -28.26 16.73
N PRO A 134 6.80 -27.31 17.53
CA PRO A 134 7.61 -26.57 18.49
C PRO A 134 8.19 -27.51 19.57
N THR A 135 9.40 -27.19 20.02
CA THR A 135 10.09 -27.94 21.10
C THR A 135 9.40 -27.75 22.45
N GLU A 136 8.78 -26.60 22.67
CA GLU A 136 8.01 -26.27 23.86
C GLU A 136 6.56 -26.00 23.46
N THR A 137 5.61 -26.44 24.28
CA THR A 137 4.18 -26.31 23.96
C THR A 137 3.56 -25.20 24.81
N THR A 138 3.93 -23.96 24.54
CA THR A 138 3.22 -22.82 25.14
C THR A 138 1.96 -22.48 24.33
N PRO A 139 0.95 -21.78 24.91
CA PRO A 139 -0.21 -21.30 24.14
C PRO A 139 0.16 -20.48 22.91
N THR A 140 1.25 -19.71 23.00
CA THR A 140 1.76 -18.90 21.89
C THR A 140 2.31 -19.78 20.76
N ASP A 141 3.04 -20.83 21.11
CA ASP A 141 3.60 -21.77 20.11
C ASP A 141 2.49 -22.53 19.40
N LEU A 142 1.48 -22.99 20.12
CA LEU A 142 0.31 -23.63 19.52
C LEU A 142 -0.44 -22.70 18.56
N CYS A 143 -0.63 -21.44 18.95
CA CYS A 143 -1.27 -20.44 18.09
C CYS A 143 -0.43 -20.18 16.82
N THR A 144 0.88 -20.03 16.98
CA THR A 144 1.80 -19.79 15.85
C THR A 144 1.79 -20.98 14.89
N THR A 145 1.87 -22.20 15.40
CA THR A 145 1.82 -23.43 14.59
C THR A 145 0.49 -23.53 13.83
N ALA A 146 -0.63 -23.30 14.52
CA ALA A 146 -1.95 -23.34 13.88
C ALA A 146 -2.09 -22.29 12.74
N ILE A 147 -1.54 -21.08 12.94
CA ILE A 147 -1.52 -20.03 11.91
C ILE A 147 -0.68 -20.46 10.71
N LEU A 148 0.51 -21.01 10.93
CA LEU A 148 1.41 -21.44 9.86
C LEU A 148 0.83 -22.62 9.08
N GLU A 149 0.33 -23.64 9.75
CA GLU A 149 -0.33 -24.79 9.14
C GLU A 149 -1.55 -24.37 8.32
N LEU A 150 -2.40 -23.50 8.87
CA LEU A 150 -3.58 -23.00 8.18
C LEU A 150 -3.19 -22.16 6.95
N ALA A 151 -2.19 -21.29 7.08
CA ALA A 151 -1.69 -20.47 5.96
C ALA A 151 -1.15 -21.34 4.83
N TYR A 152 -0.39 -22.40 5.17
CA TYR A 152 0.19 -23.32 4.19
C TYR A 152 -0.89 -24.18 3.51
N ALA A 153 -1.79 -24.74 4.28
CA ALA A 153 -2.85 -25.62 3.77
C ALA A 153 -3.90 -24.91 2.91
N SER A 154 -4.25 -23.65 3.26
CA SER A 154 -5.33 -22.92 2.61
C SER A 154 -4.86 -21.91 1.56
N GLY A 155 -3.60 -21.48 1.59
CA GLY A 155 -3.09 -20.41 0.71
C GLY A 155 -3.74 -19.05 0.94
N LEU A 156 -4.35 -18.80 2.10
CA LEU A 156 -5.01 -17.55 2.46
C LEU A 156 -4.04 -16.37 2.42
N ARG A 157 -4.54 -15.21 1.96
CA ARG A 157 -3.79 -13.96 2.10
C ARG A 157 -3.69 -13.56 3.57
N LEU A 158 -2.62 -12.84 3.93
CA LEU A 158 -2.42 -12.40 5.32
C LEU A 158 -3.63 -11.66 5.91
N ALA A 159 -4.31 -10.84 5.11
CA ALA A 159 -5.51 -10.11 5.55
C ALA A 159 -6.69 -11.06 5.83
N GLU A 160 -6.89 -12.06 4.99
CA GLU A 160 -7.91 -13.08 5.14
C GLU A 160 -7.64 -13.93 6.39
N LEU A 161 -6.38 -14.35 6.57
CA LEU A 161 -5.94 -15.12 7.75
C LEU A 161 -6.14 -14.32 9.06
N ARG A 162 -5.79 -13.04 9.07
CA ARG A 162 -5.99 -12.16 10.25
C ARG A 162 -7.45 -11.88 10.58
N GLY A 163 -8.30 -11.86 9.58
CA GLY A 163 -9.75 -11.62 9.72
C GLY A 163 -10.57 -12.87 9.93
N LEU A 164 -9.94 -14.04 9.93
CA LEU A 164 -10.64 -15.33 10.03
C LEU A 164 -11.30 -15.50 11.38
N ARG A 165 -12.55 -15.98 11.37
CA ARG A 165 -13.36 -16.27 12.54
C ARG A 165 -13.58 -17.78 12.68
N LEU A 166 -13.79 -18.26 13.91
CA LEU A 166 -14.02 -19.68 14.19
C LEU A 166 -15.23 -20.25 13.42
N GLU A 167 -16.28 -19.47 13.24
CA GLU A 167 -17.48 -19.84 12.49
C GLU A 167 -17.23 -20.11 10.99
N GLN A 168 -16.08 -19.65 10.46
CA GLN A 168 -15.65 -19.86 9.09
C GLN A 168 -14.79 -21.11 8.91
N LEU A 169 -14.45 -21.78 10.01
CA LEU A 169 -13.67 -23.02 10.02
C LEU A 169 -14.60 -24.21 10.07
N HIS A 170 -14.67 -24.98 8.99
CA HIS A 170 -15.47 -26.19 8.88
C HIS A 170 -14.57 -27.41 9.09
N LEU A 171 -14.18 -27.63 10.36
CA LEU A 171 -13.15 -28.63 10.73
C LEU A 171 -13.56 -30.08 10.40
N LYS A 172 -14.85 -30.40 10.44
CA LYS A 172 -15.34 -31.72 10.09
C LYS A 172 -15.28 -31.99 8.59
N GLU A 173 -15.54 -30.97 7.80
CA GLU A 173 -15.60 -31.00 6.34
C GLU A 173 -14.24 -30.65 5.69
N GLY A 174 -13.30 -30.14 6.49
CA GLY A 174 -11.93 -29.84 6.04
C GLY A 174 -11.80 -28.63 5.12
N PHE A 175 -12.65 -27.62 5.25
CA PHE A 175 -12.54 -26.38 4.47
C PHE A 175 -12.72 -25.11 5.31
N VAL A 176 -12.32 -23.97 4.72
CA VAL A 176 -12.45 -22.62 5.28
C VAL A 176 -13.24 -21.74 4.32
N THR A 177 -14.18 -20.97 4.83
CA THR A 177 -14.92 -19.98 4.05
C THR A 177 -14.33 -18.60 4.30
N VAL A 178 -13.91 -17.89 3.24
CA VAL A 178 -13.44 -16.49 3.31
C VAL A 178 -14.24 -15.62 2.35
N ILE A 179 -14.47 -14.38 2.75
CA ILE A 179 -15.09 -13.36 1.90
C ILE A 179 -13.93 -12.50 1.39
N GLY A 180 -13.74 -12.49 0.08
CA GLY A 180 -12.71 -11.70 -0.61
C GLY A 180 -13.16 -10.28 -0.92
#